data_571d39bec306f761e6162a4813a518a3
#
_entry.id   571d39bec306f761e6162a4813a518a3
#
_cell.length_a   1.000
_cell.length_b   1.000
_cell.length_c   1.000
_cell.angle_alpha   90.00
_cell.angle_beta   90.00
_cell.angle_gamma   90.00
#
_symmetry.space_group_name_H-M   'P 1'
#
loop_
_entity.id
_entity.type
_entity.pdbx_description
1 polymer ?
#
loop_
_entity_poly.entity_id
_entity_poly.type
_entity_poly.pdbx_seq_one_letter_code
_entity_poly.pdbx_strand_id
1 'polypeptide(L)'
;MYRNKIKVIAVLSVFVTLGMAAVQAPLQKQRNLKVLPQDISDQKLDSIMETYNKALGVKCEFCHVKKKVFPGDFDYAADTEPMKEEARKMMRMTIEINKNNFWYNKSDQPEYLKTVTCITCHRGEPFPEGH
;
A
#
# COMPACT_ATOMS: atom_id res chain seq x y z
N MET A 1 45.68 37.39 -7.72
CA MET A 1 44.43 37.53 -6.93
C MET A 1 43.20 36.92 -7.63
N TYR A 2 43.06 37.00 -8.94
CA TYR A 2 41.92 36.49 -9.73
C TYR A 2 41.84 34.95 -9.75
N ARG A 3 42.99 34.24 -9.91
CA ARG A 3 43.05 32.76 -9.96
C ARG A 3 42.52 32.07 -8.70
N ASN A 4 42.65 32.66 -7.53
CA ASN A 4 42.15 32.09 -6.28
C ASN A 4 40.61 32.24 -6.16
N LYS A 5 40.04 33.34 -6.69
CA LYS A 5 38.58 33.55 -6.74
C LYS A 5 37.91 32.53 -7.62
N ILE A 6 38.50 32.18 -8.78
CA ILE A 6 37.95 31.14 -9.68
C ILE A 6 37.96 29.78 -9.01
N LYS A 7 39.01 29.41 -8.28
CA LYS A 7 39.07 28.15 -7.53
C LYS A 7 38.00 28.05 -6.44
N VAL A 8 37.75 29.12 -5.72
CA VAL A 8 36.73 29.19 -4.66
C VAL A 8 35.31 29.03 -5.29
N ILE A 9 35.05 29.71 -6.40
CA ILE A 9 33.75 29.61 -7.09
C ILE A 9 33.55 28.18 -7.63
N ALA A 10 34.57 27.55 -8.22
CA ALA A 10 34.48 26.18 -8.71
C ALA A 10 34.22 25.16 -7.59
N VAL A 11 34.85 25.33 -6.43
CA VAL A 11 34.59 24.45 -5.26
C VAL A 11 33.19 24.66 -4.72
N LEU A 12 32.73 25.89 -4.59
CA LEU A 12 31.37 26.19 -4.13
C LEU A 12 30.31 25.65 -5.07
N SER A 13 30.51 25.72 -6.39
CA SER A 13 29.56 25.17 -7.38
C SER A 13 29.46 23.64 -7.28
N VAL A 14 30.56 22.93 -7.03
CA VAL A 14 30.56 21.48 -6.80
C VAL A 14 29.79 21.12 -5.54
N PHE A 15 29.94 21.85 -4.45
CA PHE A 15 29.19 21.60 -3.22
C PHE A 15 27.67 21.86 -3.39
N VAL A 16 27.30 22.89 -4.15
CA VAL A 16 25.89 23.20 -4.44
C VAL A 16 25.27 22.10 -5.31
N THR A 17 25.97 21.61 -6.32
CA THR A 17 25.43 20.52 -7.20
C THR A 17 25.33 19.18 -6.45
N LEU A 18 26.29 18.84 -5.59
CA LEU A 18 26.24 17.66 -4.73
C LEU A 18 25.12 17.75 -3.69
N GLY A 19 24.88 18.93 -3.11
CA GLY A 19 23.79 19.17 -2.15
C GLY A 19 22.39 19.04 -2.79
N MET A 20 22.22 19.48 -4.03
CA MET A 20 20.94 19.37 -4.75
C MET A 20 20.59 17.93 -5.15
N ALA A 21 21.56 17.08 -5.40
CA ALA A 21 21.34 15.67 -5.72
C ALA A 21 20.83 14.87 -4.51
N ALA A 22 21.12 15.29 -3.28
CA ALA A 22 20.68 14.61 -2.06
C ALA A 22 19.22 14.89 -1.68
N VAL A 23 18.55 15.88 -2.28
CA VAL A 23 17.20 16.32 -1.90
C VAL A 23 16.09 15.58 -2.65
N GLN A 24 16.41 14.74 -3.62
CA GLN A 24 15.41 14.08 -4.47
C GLN A 24 15.19 12.58 -4.18
N ALA A 25 15.47 12.11 -2.97
CA ALA A 25 14.94 10.80 -2.60
C ALA A 25 13.41 10.91 -2.49
N PRO A 26 12.63 10.19 -3.31
CA PRO A 26 11.19 10.19 -3.18
C PRO A 26 10.85 9.76 -1.75
N LEU A 27 9.99 10.52 -1.07
CA LEU A 27 9.42 10.14 0.22
C LEU A 27 8.77 8.76 0.04
N GLN A 28 9.47 7.72 0.42
CA GLN A 28 8.98 6.36 0.30
C GLN A 28 7.76 6.25 1.20
N LYS A 29 6.58 6.13 0.60
CA LYS A 29 5.31 5.95 1.31
C LYS A 29 5.48 4.78 2.27
N GLN A 30 5.40 5.03 3.56
CA GLN A 30 5.58 3.99 4.57
C GLN A 30 4.50 2.93 4.38
N ARG A 31 4.89 1.69 4.09
CA ARG A 31 4.00 0.56 3.84
C ARG A 31 4.11 -0.44 4.99
N ASN A 32 3.00 -1.11 5.30
CA ASN A 32 2.94 -2.19 6.27
C ASN A 32 2.13 -3.36 5.69
N LEU A 33 2.62 -3.88 4.56
CA LEU A 33 2.01 -5.01 3.87
C LEU A 33 2.41 -6.32 4.54
N LYS A 34 1.44 -7.08 5.04
CA LYS A 34 1.65 -8.37 5.72
C LYS A 34 1.07 -9.56 4.95
N VAL A 35 0.32 -9.30 3.89
CA VAL A 35 -0.34 -10.33 3.07
C VAL A 35 -0.03 -10.13 1.59
N LEU A 36 -0.13 -8.90 1.09
CA LEU A 36 0.22 -8.59 -0.29
C LEU A 36 1.73 -8.48 -0.47
N PRO A 37 2.26 -8.73 -1.70
CA PRO A 37 3.68 -8.59 -2.01
C PRO A 37 4.22 -7.20 -1.69
N GLN A 38 5.47 -7.13 -1.20
CA GLN A 38 6.10 -5.87 -0.80
C GLN A 38 6.43 -4.97 -1.99
N ASP A 39 6.67 -5.55 -3.15
CA ASP A 39 7.03 -4.91 -4.42
C ASP A 39 5.83 -4.49 -5.27
N ILE A 40 4.60 -4.68 -4.76
CA ILE A 40 3.37 -4.25 -5.46
C ILE A 40 3.41 -2.75 -5.77
N SER A 41 3.04 -2.35 -6.99
CA SER A 41 2.96 -0.93 -7.36
C SER A 41 1.87 -0.19 -6.58
N ASP A 42 2.05 1.13 -6.34
CA ASP A 42 1.03 1.94 -5.64
C ASP A 42 -0.32 1.88 -6.36
N GLN A 43 -0.32 2.01 -7.68
CA GLN A 43 -1.54 1.94 -8.49
C GLN A 43 -2.28 0.61 -8.32
N LYS A 44 -1.55 -0.51 -8.28
CA LYS A 44 -2.15 -1.83 -8.07
C LYS A 44 -2.70 -1.98 -6.66
N LEU A 45 -1.97 -1.47 -5.65
CA LEU A 45 -2.39 -1.48 -4.27
C LEU A 45 -3.68 -0.67 -4.07
N ASP A 46 -3.72 0.55 -4.61
CA ASP A 46 -4.89 1.42 -4.54
C ASP A 46 -6.12 0.78 -5.21
N SER A 47 -5.94 0.13 -6.37
CA SER A 47 -7.00 -0.63 -7.04
C SER A 47 -7.52 -1.80 -6.19
N ILE A 48 -6.65 -2.50 -5.48
CA ILE A 48 -7.03 -3.59 -4.57
C ILE A 48 -7.83 -3.03 -3.39
N MET A 49 -7.38 -1.93 -2.77
CA MET A 49 -8.11 -1.30 -1.65
C MET A 49 -9.49 -0.81 -2.08
N GLU A 50 -9.61 -0.25 -3.29
CA GLU A 50 -10.93 0.15 -3.82
C GLU A 50 -11.84 -1.06 -4.04
N THR A 51 -11.30 -2.18 -4.51
CA THR A 51 -12.06 -3.42 -4.65
C THR A 51 -12.58 -3.91 -3.30
N TYR A 52 -11.78 -3.81 -2.23
CA TYR A 52 -12.21 -4.17 -0.88
C TYR A 52 -13.31 -3.23 -0.36
N ASN A 53 -13.14 -1.92 -0.54
CA ASN A 53 -14.18 -0.95 -0.16
C ASN A 53 -15.53 -1.28 -0.81
N LYS A 54 -15.53 -1.58 -2.11
CA LYS A 54 -16.75 -1.96 -2.84
C LYS A 54 -17.32 -3.29 -2.35
N ALA A 55 -16.47 -4.28 -2.12
CA ALA A 55 -16.91 -5.61 -1.70
C ALA A 55 -17.52 -5.64 -0.29
N LEU A 56 -17.07 -4.73 0.58
CA LEU A 56 -17.50 -4.63 1.98
C LEU A 56 -18.52 -3.49 2.20
N GLY A 57 -18.76 -2.61 1.20
CA GLY A 57 -19.62 -1.44 1.36
C GLY A 57 -19.07 -0.39 2.34
N VAL A 58 -17.76 -0.31 2.53
CA VAL A 58 -17.10 0.56 3.51
C VAL A 58 -16.18 1.59 2.85
N LYS A 59 -15.65 2.52 3.66
CA LYS A 59 -14.65 3.51 3.25
C LYS A 59 -13.31 3.26 3.95
N CYS A 60 -12.29 4.03 3.57
CA CYS A 60 -10.92 3.89 4.06
C CYS A 60 -10.80 3.91 5.59
N GLU A 61 -11.63 4.72 6.26
CA GLU A 61 -11.63 4.87 7.72
C GLU A 61 -12.11 3.63 8.49
N PHE A 62 -12.71 2.68 7.82
CA PHE A 62 -13.10 1.41 8.45
C PHE A 62 -11.89 0.56 8.86
N CYS A 63 -10.79 0.66 8.10
CA CYS A 63 -9.56 -0.10 8.33
C CYS A 63 -8.32 0.76 8.60
N HIS A 64 -8.38 2.08 8.35
CA HIS A 64 -7.25 2.98 8.46
C HIS A 64 -7.55 4.20 9.31
N VAL A 65 -6.63 4.58 10.20
CA VAL A 65 -6.78 5.76 11.04
C VAL A 65 -6.44 7.04 10.30
N LYS A 66 -7.15 8.11 10.61
CA LYS A 66 -6.85 9.46 10.10
C LYS A 66 -5.60 10.02 10.78
N LYS A 67 -4.74 10.68 10.01
CA LYS A 67 -3.58 11.39 10.57
C LYS A 67 -4.04 12.61 11.37
N LYS A 68 -3.42 12.82 12.53
CA LYS A 68 -3.74 13.97 13.41
C LYS A 68 -3.26 15.29 12.83
N VAL A 69 -2.13 15.29 12.10
CA VAL A 69 -1.46 16.51 11.63
C VAL A 69 -2.04 17.02 10.32
N PHE A 70 -2.55 16.13 9.45
CA PHE A 70 -3.12 16.48 8.16
C PHE A 70 -4.56 15.96 8.08
N PRO A 71 -5.56 16.79 8.39
CA PRO A 71 -6.96 16.40 8.29
C PRO A 71 -7.30 15.93 6.88
N GLY A 72 -7.91 14.75 6.77
CA GLY A 72 -8.28 14.14 5.48
C GLY A 72 -7.29 13.12 4.92
N ASP A 73 -6.07 13.01 5.48
CA ASP A 73 -5.11 11.96 5.14
C ASP A 73 -5.14 10.82 6.15
N PHE A 74 -4.77 9.61 5.70
CA PHE A 74 -4.76 8.39 6.51
C PHE A 74 -3.35 7.90 6.80
N ASP A 75 -3.16 7.32 7.98
CA ASP A 75 -2.00 6.50 8.28
C ASP A 75 -2.27 5.05 7.81
N TYR A 76 -1.94 4.79 6.56
CA TYR A 76 -2.13 3.48 5.95
C TYR A 76 -1.21 2.40 6.53
N ALA A 77 -0.12 2.77 7.20
CA ALA A 77 0.80 1.83 7.83
C ALA A 77 0.41 1.43 9.25
N ALA A 78 -0.29 2.30 9.99
CA ALA A 78 -0.70 2.02 11.35
C ALA A 78 -1.61 0.77 11.46
N ASP A 79 -1.44 0.00 12.52
CA ASP A 79 -2.25 -1.20 12.84
C ASP A 79 -3.17 -0.97 14.05
N THR A 80 -3.54 0.27 14.31
CA THR A 80 -4.39 0.64 15.46
C THR A 80 -5.87 0.34 15.25
N GLU A 81 -6.32 0.23 13.99
CA GLU A 81 -7.69 -0.19 13.68
C GLU A 81 -7.82 -1.72 13.67
N PRO A 82 -8.65 -2.31 14.56
CA PRO A 82 -8.80 -3.77 14.65
C PRO A 82 -9.29 -4.39 13.35
N MET A 83 -10.16 -3.71 12.61
CA MET A 83 -10.72 -4.19 11.33
C MET A 83 -9.65 -4.41 10.25
N LYS A 84 -8.52 -3.74 10.35
CA LYS A 84 -7.39 -3.96 9.44
C LYS A 84 -6.78 -5.36 9.59
N GLU A 85 -6.65 -5.86 10.81
CA GLU A 85 -6.14 -7.22 11.03
C GLU A 85 -7.21 -8.28 10.72
N GLU A 86 -8.48 -8.00 10.99
CA GLU A 86 -9.57 -8.89 10.56
C GLU A 86 -9.61 -9.00 9.02
N ALA A 87 -9.47 -7.89 8.30
CA ALA A 87 -9.36 -7.91 6.85
C ALA A 87 -8.18 -8.77 6.37
N ARG A 88 -7.01 -8.69 7.03
CA ARG A 88 -5.86 -9.54 6.70
C ARG A 88 -6.12 -11.03 6.91
N LYS A 89 -6.88 -11.40 7.95
CA LYS A 89 -7.31 -12.79 8.17
C LYS A 89 -8.21 -13.27 7.03
N MET A 90 -9.18 -12.45 6.61
CA MET A 90 -10.06 -12.75 5.48
C MET A 90 -9.28 -12.85 4.16
N MET A 91 -8.30 -11.99 3.94
CA MET A 91 -7.40 -12.08 2.77
C MET A 91 -6.65 -13.41 2.74
N ARG A 92 -6.04 -13.84 3.85
CA ARG A 92 -5.32 -15.13 3.94
C ARG A 92 -6.27 -16.28 3.65
N MET A 93 -7.46 -16.29 4.24
CA MET A 93 -8.48 -17.31 3.99
C MET A 93 -8.88 -17.36 2.51
N THR A 94 -9.15 -16.23 1.89
CA THR A 94 -9.53 -16.15 0.47
C THR A 94 -8.41 -16.65 -0.44
N ILE A 95 -7.15 -16.27 -0.14
CA ILE A 95 -5.96 -16.76 -0.86
C ILE A 95 -5.84 -18.28 -0.73
N GLU A 96 -6.03 -18.82 0.47
CA GLU A 96 -5.95 -20.25 0.73
C GLU A 96 -7.04 -21.03 -0.02
N ILE A 97 -8.27 -20.57 -0.01
CA ILE A 97 -9.37 -21.17 -0.78
C ILE A 97 -9.02 -21.20 -2.28
N ASN A 98 -8.58 -20.08 -2.83
CA ASN A 98 -8.20 -19.99 -4.23
C ASN A 98 -7.02 -20.90 -4.56
N LYS A 99 -5.98 -20.89 -3.74
CA LYS A 99 -4.77 -21.68 -3.92
C LYS A 99 -5.06 -23.19 -3.88
N ASN A 100 -5.88 -23.62 -2.95
CA ASN A 100 -6.13 -25.04 -2.76
C ASN A 100 -7.11 -25.62 -3.81
N ASN A 101 -8.04 -24.78 -4.32
CA ASN A 101 -9.14 -25.27 -5.17
C ASN A 101 -9.08 -24.77 -6.61
N PHE A 102 -8.45 -23.62 -6.88
CA PHE A 102 -8.55 -22.93 -8.17
C PHE A 102 -7.21 -22.54 -8.80
N TRP A 103 -6.09 -22.91 -8.19
CA TRP A 103 -4.76 -22.59 -8.68
C TRP A 103 -4.28 -23.57 -9.75
N TYR A 104 -4.95 -23.57 -10.89
CA TYR A 104 -4.64 -24.45 -12.02
C TYR A 104 -3.39 -24.01 -12.77
N ASN A 105 -3.18 -22.69 -12.92
CA ASN A 105 -1.99 -22.12 -13.52
C ASN A 105 -0.97 -21.75 -12.41
N LYS A 106 0.09 -22.55 -12.27
CA LYS A 106 1.11 -22.38 -11.23
C LYS A 106 2.06 -21.21 -11.49
N SER A 107 1.98 -20.53 -12.65
CA SER A 107 2.74 -19.30 -12.94
C SER A 107 2.10 -18.07 -12.27
N ASP A 108 0.81 -18.12 -11.92
CA ASP A 108 0.13 -17.01 -11.25
C ASP A 108 0.51 -16.93 -9.78
N GLN A 109 0.63 -15.72 -9.26
CA GLN A 109 0.83 -15.51 -7.82
C GLN A 109 -0.51 -15.75 -7.10
N PRO A 110 -0.54 -16.61 -6.07
CA PRO A 110 -1.78 -16.98 -5.37
C PRO A 110 -2.57 -15.78 -4.83
N GLU A 111 -1.86 -14.71 -4.44
CA GLU A 111 -2.42 -13.48 -3.90
C GLU A 111 -3.30 -12.72 -4.91
N TYR A 112 -3.14 -13.01 -6.19
CA TYR A 112 -3.88 -12.35 -7.28
C TYR A 112 -4.95 -13.24 -7.91
N LEU A 113 -5.17 -14.46 -7.41
CA LEU A 113 -6.27 -15.30 -7.86
C LEU A 113 -7.62 -14.69 -7.46
N LYS A 114 -8.55 -14.62 -8.40
CA LYS A 114 -9.82 -13.90 -8.26
C LYS A 114 -11.06 -14.78 -8.45
N THR A 115 -10.95 -16.11 -8.31
CA THR A 115 -12.09 -17.01 -8.43
C THR A 115 -13.04 -16.82 -7.25
N VAL A 116 -12.50 -16.85 -6.02
CA VAL A 116 -13.22 -16.42 -4.83
C VAL A 116 -12.64 -15.10 -4.38
N THR A 117 -13.49 -14.11 -4.14
CA THR A 117 -13.08 -12.75 -3.74
C THR A 117 -13.92 -12.28 -2.55
N CYS A 118 -13.59 -11.13 -1.98
CA CYS A 118 -14.34 -10.57 -0.85
C CYS A 118 -15.84 -10.43 -1.16
N ILE A 119 -16.19 -9.97 -2.38
CA ILE A 119 -17.58 -9.78 -2.78
C ILE A 119 -18.36 -11.10 -2.84
N THR A 120 -17.70 -12.24 -3.04
CA THR A 120 -18.33 -13.56 -3.11
C THR A 120 -19.12 -13.87 -1.83
N CYS A 121 -18.58 -13.48 -0.69
CA CYS A 121 -19.20 -13.68 0.62
C CYS A 121 -19.87 -12.41 1.17
N HIS A 122 -19.21 -11.25 1.03
CA HIS A 122 -19.63 -10.00 1.67
C HIS A 122 -20.76 -9.27 0.93
N ARG A 123 -20.81 -9.31 -0.41
CA ARG A 123 -21.91 -8.74 -1.22
C ARG A 123 -22.22 -7.27 -0.94
N GLY A 124 -21.24 -6.48 -0.49
CA GLY A 124 -21.41 -5.08 -0.12
C GLY A 124 -21.64 -4.83 1.37
N GLU A 125 -21.55 -5.87 2.21
CA GLU A 125 -21.74 -5.78 3.67
C GLU A 125 -20.46 -6.21 4.41
N PRO A 126 -19.98 -5.42 5.40
CA PRO A 126 -18.76 -5.75 6.12
C PRO A 126 -18.91 -6.97 7.04
N PHE A 127 -20.13 -7.23 7.51
CA PHE A 127 -20.49 -8.35 8.36
C PHE A 127 -21.63 -9.13 7.70
N PRO A 128 -21.32 -10.09 6.80
CA PRO A 128 -22.37 -10.86 6.13
C PRO A 128 -23.15 -11.66 7.18
N GLU A 129 -24.46 -11.48 7.21
CA GLU A 129 -25.33 -12.30 8.04
C GLU A 129 -25.30 -13.74 7.56
N GLY A 130 -25.17 -14.69 8.48
CA GLY A 130 -25.29 -16.10 8.19
C GLY A 130 -26.76 -16.41 7.86
N HIS A 131 -27.00 -16.77 6.61
CA HIS A 131 -28.29 -17.31 6.16
C HIS A 131 -28.41 -18.77 6.52
#